data_eccc90c59de013601d211b127c6a0f22
#
_entry.id   eccc90c59de013601d211b127c6a0f22
#
_cell.length_a   1.000
_cell.length_b   1.000
_cell.length_c   1.000
_cell.angle_alpha   90.00
_cell.angle_beta   90.00
_cell.angle_gamma   90.00
#
_symmetry.space_group_name_H-M   'P 1'
#
loop_
_entity.id
_entity.type
_entity.pdbx_description
1 polymer ?
#
loop_
_entity_poly.entity_id
_entity_poly.type
_entity_poly.pdbx_seq_one_letter_code
_entity_poly.pdbx_strand_id
1 'polypeptide(L)'
;IDLAIIGFFLAGPYIRDRQSYLILDYAIAAWIAVEMLAQWGASRTTRGFLTRPMTWVDLFVLGTLLFPQWLFNFAFLRVARIWAVAQRPVFKLMLRRLGLKEQTDVVTAFINLFVFLFLVTGFVYTFFFYAEDAGTGFIDALYFTVATVTTTGFGDITLPGISGKLTSIVTMIIGISLFVRLAQAIVRPYKVSFPCPECGLQRHDVDAVHCKACGHILNIPDDGAV
;
A
#
# COMPACT_ATOMS: atom_id res chain seq x y z
N ILE A 1 -10.09 -13.36 -1.95
CA ILE A 1 -10.15 -13.46 -0.48
C ILE A 1 -9.47 -12.23 0.14
N ASP A 2 -8.23 -11.90 -0.20
CA ASP A 2 -7.52 -10.74 0.36
C ASP A 2 -8.28 -9.41 0.16
N LEU A 3 -8.94 -9.22 -0.99
CA LEU A 3 -9.81 -8.05 -1.24
C LEU A 3 -11.04 -8.02 -0.31
N ALA A 4 -11.63 -9.17 0.01
CA ALA A 4 -12.74 -9.24 0.94
C ALA A 4 -12.29 -8.92 2.38
N ILE A 5 -11.11 -9.38 2.77
CA ILE A 5 -10.45 -9.05 4.05
C ILE A 5 -10.20 -7.54 4.15
N ILE A 6 -9.73 -6.92 3.07
CA ILE A 6 -9.53 -5.47 2.98
C ILE A 6 -10.84 -4.71 3.17
N GLY A 7 -11.89 -5.08 2.42
CA GLY A 7 -13.21 -4.48 2.55
C GLY A 7 -13.78 -4.59 3.97
N PHE A 8 -13.59 -5.74 4.61
CA PHE A 8 -13.97 -5.95 6.00
C PHE A 8 -13.20 -5.02 6.97
N PHE A 9 -11.90 -4.84 6.77
CA PHE A 9 -11.11 -3.95 7.62
C PHE A 9 -11.46 -2.47 7.46
N LEU A 10 -11.81 -2.04 6.24
CA LEU A 10 -12.28 -0.68 5.98
C LEU A 10 -13.68 -0.44 6.58
N ALA A 11 -14.53 -1.45 6.61
CA ALA A 11 -15.85 -1.40 7.22
C ALA A 11 -15.83 -1.55 8.75
N GLY A 12 -14.69 -1.96 9.33
CA GLY A 12 -14.52 -2.24 10.75
C GLY A 12 -15.00 -1.13 11.70
N PRO A 13 -14.66 0.16 11.49
CA PRO A 13 -15.13 1.25 12.32
C PRO A 13 -16.65 1.40 12.38
N TYR A 14 -17.36 0.95 11.33
CA TYR A 14 -18.81 1.10 11.18
C TYR A 14 -19.63 -0.11 11.67
N ILE A 15 -19.00 -1.30 11.80
CA ILE A 15 -19.71 -2.57 12.07
C ILE A 15 -19.45 -3.08 13.50
N ARG A 16 -18.72 -2.37 14.31
CA ARG A 16 -18.09 -2.78 15.58
C ARG A 16 -19.01 -3.44 16.62
N ASP A 17 -20.28 -3.10 16.68
CA ASP A 17 -21.20 -3.53 17.76
C ASP A 17 -21.92 -4.86 17.50
N ARG A 18 -21.58 -5.61 16.45
CA ARG A 18 -22.21 -6.88 16.13
C ARG A 18 -21.35 -8.08 16.53
N GLN A 19 -21.97 -9.04 17.21
CA GLN A 19 -21.37 -10.34 17.56
C GLN A 19 -20.81 -11.07 16.31
N SER A 20 -21.41 -10.83 15.13
CA SER A 20 -20.93 -11.29 13.83
C SER A 20 -19.51 -10.79 13.46
N TYR A 21 -19.10 -9.64 14.00
CA TYR A 21 -17.78 -9.07 13.76
C TYR A 21 -16.66 -9.96 14.35
N LEU A 22 -16.85 -10.44 15.59
CA LEU A 22 -15.86 -11.31 16.25
C LEU A 22 -15.70 -12.66 15.53
N ILE A 23 -16.81 -13.23 15.03
CA ILE A 23 -16.78 -14.50 14.28
C ILE A 23 -16.00 -14.32 12.98
N LEU A 24 -16.20 -13.19 12.28
CA LEU A 24 -15.46 -12.87 11.07
C LEU A 24 -13.96 -12.60 11.36
N ASP A 25 -13.65 -11.89 12.45
CA ASP A 25 -12.26 -11.65 12.88
C ASP A 25 -11.53 -12.99 13.13
N TYR A 26 -12.14 -13.93 13.85
CA TYR A 26 -11.56 -15.26 14.10
C TYR A 26 -11.47 -16.13 12.84
N ALA A 27 -12.43 -16.05 11.93
CA ALA A 27 -12.38 -16.77 10.66
C ALA A 27 -11.23 -16.24 9.78
N ILE A 28 -11.04 -14.92 9.73
CA ILE A 28 -9.92 -14.28 9.03
C ILE A 28 -8.59 -14.66 9.70
N ALA A 29 -8.53 -14.66 11.04
CA ALA A 29 -7.35 -15.06 11.80
C ALA A 29 -6.94 -16.52 11.48
N ALA A 30 -7.90 -17.43 11.46
CA ALA A 30 -7.67 -18.83 11.10
C ALA A 30 -7.13 -18.97 9.67
N TRP A 31 -7.69 -18.22 8.72
CA TRP A 31 -7.21 -18.21 7.34
C TRP A 31 -5.77 -17.70 7.23
N ILE A 32 -5.45 -16.58 7.90
CA ILE A 32 -4.07 -16.02 7.92
C ILE A 32 -3.10 -17.00 8.56
N ALA A 33 -3.50 -17.67 9.64
CA ALA A 33 -2.67 -18.67 10.30
C ALA A 33 -2.36 -19.86 9.37
N VAL A 34 -3.36 -20.37 8.64
CA VAL A 34 -3.18 -21.45 7.66
C VAL A 34 -2.24 -21.00 6.53
N GLU A 35 -2.42 -19.79 6.00
CA GLU A 35 -1.55 -19.23 4.97
C GLU A 35 -0.11 -19.11 5.47
N MET A 36 0.08 -18.64 6.70
CA MET A 36 1.41 -18.48 7.32
C MET A 36 2.09 -19.84 7.58
N LEU A 37 1.33 -20.85 8.02
CA LEU A 37 1.81 -22.23 8.18
C LEU A 37 2.22 -22.84 6.84
N ALA A 38 1.43 -22.63 5.79
CA ALA A 38 1.76 -23.08 4.44
C ALA A 38 3.05 -22.43 3.91
N GLN A 39 3.24 -21.13 4.15
CA GLN A 39 4.46 -20.40 3.78
C GLN A 39 5.68 -20.89 4.58
N TRP A 40 5.49 -21.20 5.85
CA TRP A 40 6.55 -21.78 6.69
C TRP A 40 6.96 -23.17 6.19
N GLY A 41 5.97 -24.03 5.90
CA GLY A 41 6.22 -25.36 5.34
C GLY A 41 6.90 -25.35 3.97
N ALA A 42 6.63 -24.32 3.14
CA ALA A 42 7.27 -24.12 1.84
C ALA A 42 8.67 -23.48 1.95
N SER A 43 9.05 -22.96 3.11
CA SER A 43 10.36 -22.34 3.33
C SER A 43 11.42 -23.41 3.64
N ARG A 44 12.60 -23.30 2.99
CA ARG A 44 13.72 -24.24 3.24
C ARG A 44 14.29 -24.14 4.66
N THR A 45 14.20 -22.98 5.30
CA THR A 45 14.76 -22.73 6.64
C THR A 45 13.87 -21.79 7.43
N THR A 46 13.64 -22.08 8.71
CA THR A 46 12.88 -21.25 9.65
C THR A 46 13.49 -19.84 9.78
N ARG A 47 14.83 -19.74 9.75
CA ARG A 47 15.52 -18.43 9.79
C ARG A 47 15.19 -17.61 8.55
N GLY A 48 15.18 -18.18 7.35
CA GLY A 48 14.82 -17.50 6.11
C GLY A 48 13.36 -17.04 6.06
N PHE A 49 12.46 -17.70 6.78
CA PHE A 49 11.07 -17.28 6.96
C PHE A 49 10.98 -16.08 7.90
N LEU A 50 11.65 -16.10 9.05
CA LEU A 50 11.63 -15.02 10.04
C LEU A 50 12.38 -13.75 9.61
N THR A 51 13.36 -13.83 8.69
CA THR A 51 14.07 -12.66 8.18
C THR A 51 13.27 -11.87 7.15
N ARG A 52 12.13 -12.37 6.70
CA ARG A 52 11.25 -11.64 5.76
C ARG A 52 10.42 -10.61 6.51
N PRO A 53 10.48 -9.31 6.17
CA PRO A 53 9.69 -8.28 6.85
C PRO A 53 8.17 -8.54 6.74
N MET A 54 7.73 -9.19 5.64
CA MET A 54 6.32 -9.56 5.44
C MET A 54 5.79 -10.52 6.49
N THR A 55 6.63 -11.44 6.99
CA THR A 55 6.24 -12.40 8.05
C THR A 55 5.90 -11.66 9.35
N TRP A 56 6.61 -10.60 9.66
CA TRP A 56 6.34 -9.80 10.86
C TRP A 56 5.04 -9.01 10.74
N VAL A 57 4.72 -8.50 9.55
CA VAL A 57 3.42 -7.85 9.28
C VAL A 57 2.28 -8.85 9.46
N ASP A 58 2.38 -10.03 8.84
CA ASP A 58 1.36 -11.08 8.96
C ASP A 58 1.21 -11.56 10.42
N LEU A 59 2.33 -11.74 11.15
CA LEU A 59 2.34 -12.13 12.56
C LEU A 59 1.69 -11.06 13.45
N PHE A 60 1.99 -9.79 13.21
CA PHE A 60 1.40 -8.69 13.95
C PHE A 60 -0.11 -8.57 13.69
N VAL A 61 -0.52 -8.68 12.42
CA VAL A 61 -1.94 -8.67 12.05
C VAL A 61 -2.68 -9.85 12.70
N LEU A 62 -2.08 -11.04 12.70
CA LEU A 62 -2.64 -12.20 13.39
C LEU A 62 -2.80 -11.94 14.89
N GLY A 63 -1.81 -11.32 15.54
CA GLY A 63 -1.88 -10.92 16.94
C GLY A 63 -3.04 -9.98 17.23
N THR A 64 -3.27 -8.96 16.38
CA THR A 64 -4.40 -8.02 16.55
C THR A 64 -5.77 -8.65 16.33
N LEU A 65 -5.84 -9.75 15.56
CA LEU A 65 -7.08 -10.50 15.33
C LEU A 65 -7.39 -11.47 16.48
N LEU A 66 -6.36 -12.11 17.04
CA LEU A 66 -6.51 -13.07 18.15
C LEU A 66 -6.76 -12.37 19.50
N PHE A 67 -6.20 -11.18 19.69
CA PHE A 67 -6.33 -10.40 20.92
C PHE A 67 -6.98 -9.03 20.69
N PRO A 68 -8.23 -8.98 20.16
CA PRO A 68 -8.88 -7.71 19.81
C PRO A 68 -9.09 -6.79 21.04
N GLN A 69 -9.24 -7.37 22.25
CA GLN A 69 -9.47 -6.59 23.48
C GLN A 69 -8.22 -5.83 23.96
N TRP A 70 -7.04 -6.36 23.71
CA TRP A 70 -5.75 -5.78 24.18
C TRP A 70 -5.10 -4.94 23.08
N LEU A 71 -5.26 -5.30 21.83
CA LEU A 71 -4.60 -4.68 20.69
C LEU A 71 -5.57 -3.85 19.82
N PHE A 72 -6.74 -3.51 20.37
CA PHE A 72 -7.76 -2.75 19.65
C PHE A 72 -7.21 -1.43 19.06
N ASN A 73 -6.42 -0.71 19.83
CA ASN A 73 -5.80 0.55 19.40
C ASN A 73 -4.87 0.40 18.18
N PHE A 74 -4.43 -0.82 17.87
CA PHE A 74 -3.55 -1.11 16.74
C PHE A 74 -4.27 -1.80 15.57
N ALA A 75 -5.60 -1.88 15.60
CA ALA A 75 -6.38 -2.52 14.55
C ALA A 75 -6.15 -1.89 13.16
N PHE A 76 -5.84 -0.59 13.09
CA PHE A 76 -5.52 0.11 11.85
C PHE A 76 -4.28 -0.46 11.13
N LEU A 77 -3.32 -1.07 11.86
CA LEU A 77 -2.14 -1.68 11.26
C LEU A 77 -2.46 -2.92 10.39
N ARG A 78 -3.68 -3.46 10.48
CA ARG A 78 -4.17 -4.53 9.59
C ARG A 78 -4.13 -4.11 8.11
N VAL A 79 -4.27 -2.82 7.83
CA VAL A 79 -4.15 -2.27 6.47
C VAL A 79 -2.74 -2.49 5.87
N ALA A 80 -1.70 -2.61 6.70
CA ALA A 80 -0.35 -2.93 6.23
C ALA A 80 -0.26 -4.29 5.51
N ARG A 81 -1.23 -5.21 5.71
CA ARG A 81 -1.30 -6.45 4.96
C ARG A 81 -1.53 -6.22 3.45
N ILE A 82 -2.28 -5.19 3.07
CA ILE A 82 -2.45 -4.81 1.65
C ILE A 82 -1.08 -4.55 1.02
N TRP A 83 -0.24 -3.78 1.72
CA TRP A 83 1.12 -3.51 1.28
C TRP A 83 1.96 -4.80 1.18
N ALA A 84 1.86 -5.68 2.19
CA ALA A 84 2.57 -6.95 2.19
C ALA A 84 2.18 -7.84 0.99
N VAL A 85 0.89 -7.92 0.66
CA VAL A 85 0.38 -8.68 -0.51
C VAL A 85 0.84 -8.04 -1.82
N ALA A 86 0.79 -6.71 -1.94
CA ALA A 86 1.19 -5.98 -3.14
C ALA A 86 2.69 -6.14 -3.47
N GLN A 87 3.53 -6.39 -2.46
CA GLN A 87 4.97 -6.63 -2.65
C GLN A 87 5.30 -8.06 -3.11
N ARG A 88 4.35 -9.00 -3.03
CA ARG A 88 4.59 -10.39 -3.42
C ARG A 88 4.78 -10.53 -4.94
N PRO A 89 5.73 -11.38 -5.39
CA PRO A 89 5.94 -11.63 -6.82
C PRO A 89 4.69 -12.12 -7.55
N VAL A 90 3.84 -12.87 -6.83
CA VAL A 90 2.58 -13.42 -7.34
C VAL A 90 1.61 -12.29 -7.74
N PHE A 91 1.54 -11.22 -6.96
CA PHE A 91 0.70 -10.06 -7.28
C PHE A 91 1.15 -9.40 -8.60
N LYS A 92 2.45 -9.20 -8.77
CA LYS A 92 3.02 -8.64 -10.01
C LYS A 92 2.79 -9.55 -11.22
N LEU A 93 2.86 -10.88 -11.00
CA LEU A 93 2.55 -11.85 -12.05
C LEU A 93 1.07 -11.81 -12.45
N MET A 94 0.17 -11.66 -11.46
CA MET A 94 -1.27 -11.51 -11.68
C MET A 94 -1.58 -10.26 -12.51
N LEU A 95 -1.00 -9.10 -12.16
CA LEU A 95 -1.14 -7.87 -12.93
C LEU A 95 -0.68 -8.05 -14.40
N ARG A 96 0.43 -8.75 -14.61
CA ARG A 96 0.93 -9.07 -15.96
C ARG A 96 -0.05 -9.93 -16.76
N ARG A 97 -0.71 -10.91 -16.12
CA ARG A 97 -1.71 -11.76 -16.77
C ARG A 97 -3.00 -11.01 -17.12
N LEU A 98 -3.35 -9.98 -16.34
CA LEU A 98 -4.49 -9.10 -16.59
C LEU A 98 -4.21 -8.03 -17.66
N GLY A 99 -3.05 -8.06 -18.34
CA GLY A 99 -2.67 -7.06 -19.33
C GLY A 99 -2.16 -5.73 -18.75
N LEU A 100 -2.10 -5.60 -17.42
CA LEU A 100 -1.66 -4.38 -16.72
C LEU A 100 -0.14 -4.34 -16.48
N LYS A 101 0.64 -4.98 -17.35
CA LYS A 101 2.11 -5.05 -17.23
C LYS A 101 2.74 -3.66 -17.20
N GLU A 102 2.24 -2.76 -18.03
CA GLU A 102 2.73 -1.39 -18.19
C GLU A 102 2.37 -0.50 -16.99
N GLN A 103 1.24 -0.76 -16.37
CA GLN A 103 0.71 0.00 -15.24
C GLN A 103 1.15 -0.53 -13.87
N THR A 104 2.02 -1.56 -13.83
CA THR A 104 2.45 -2.19 -12.56
C THR A 104 3.07 -1.17 -11.61
N ASP A 105 3.84 -0.22 -12.10
CA ASP A 105 4.49 0.81 -11.29
C ASP A 105 3.46 1.80 -10.72
N VAL A 106 2.46 2.19 -11.54
CA VAL A 106 1.36 3.06 -11.12
C VAL A 106 0.51 2.39 -10.03
N VAL A 107 0.12 1.13 -10.26
CA VAL A 107 -0.67 0.36 -9.29
C VAL A 107 0.09 0.19 -7.97
N THR A 108 1.39 -0.11 -8.04
CA THR A 108 2.21 -0.26 -6.83
C THR A 108 2.37 1.07 -6.09
N ALA A 109 2.59 2.18 -6.80
CA ALA A 109 2.69 3.51 -6.20
C ALA A 109 1.36 3.93 -5.57
N PHE A 110 0.23 3.66 -6.24
CA PHE A 110 -1.10 3.91 -5.71
C PHE A 110 -1.37 3.12 -4.42
N ILE A 111 -1.07 1.81 -4.41
CA ILE A 111 -1.24 0.98 -3.22
C ILE A 111 -0.37 1.49 -2.06
N ASN A 112 0.87 1.87 -2.32
CA ASN A 112 1.76 2.40 -1.28
C ASN A 112 1.20 3.68 -0.65
N LEU A 113 0.71 4.61 -1.48
CA LEU A 113 0.08 5.85 -1.00
C LEU A 113 -1.21 5.55 -0.24
N PHE A 114 -2.08 4.69 -0.77
CA PHE A 114 -3.34 4.31 -0.16
C PHE A 114 -3.12 3.68 1.23
N VAL A 115 -2.23 2.71 1.34
CA VAL A 115 -1.90 2.07 2.61
C VAL A 115 -1.35 3.08 3.61
N PHE A 116 -0.47 3.96 3.17
CA PHE A 116 0.09 5.02 4.01
C PHE A 116 -1.01 5.96 4.54
N LEU A 117 -1.92 6.42 3.66
CA LEU A 117 -3.05 7.28 4.06
C LEU A 117 -3.90 6.60 5.14
N PHE A 118 -4.26 5.34 4.96
CA PHE A 118 -5.08 4.62 5.93
C PHE A 118 -4.33 4.29 7.23
N LEU A 119 -3.04 4.01 7.18
CA LEU A 119 -2.22 3.81 8.38
C LEU A 119 -2.15 5.10 9.21
N VAL A 120 -1.87 6.22 8.57
CA VAL A 120 -1.82 7.53 9.26
C VAL A 120 -3.19 7.92 9.77
N THR A 121 -4.24 7.76 8.96
CA THR A 121 -5.63 8.04 9.39
C THR A 121 -6.00 7.22 10.62
N GLY A 122 -5.73 5.92 10.62
CA GLY A 122 -6.00 5.05 11.75
C GLY A 122 -5.20 5.42 12.99
N PHE A 123 -3.93 5.78 12.81
CA PHE A 123 -3.09 6.27 13.90
C PHE A 123 -3.63 7.59 14.48
N VAL A 124 -3.90 8.57 13.63
CA VAL A 124 -4.43 9.88 14.04
C VAL A 124 -5.80 9.72 14.72
N TYR A 125 -6.70 8.93 14.15
CA TYR A 125 -7.98 8.62 14.76
C TYR A 125 -7.80 8.03 16.17
N THR A 126 -6.98 7.01 16.29
CA THR A 126 -6.84 6.27 17.56
C THR A 126 -6.20 7.11 18.68
N PHE A 127 -5.22 7.94 18.35
CA PHE A 127 -4.44 8.64 19.35
C PHE A 127 -4.88 10.09 19.61
N PHE A 128 -5.61 10.70 18.68
CA PHE A 128 -5.98 12.11 18.77
C PHE A 128 -7.49 12.38 18.73
N PHE A 129 -8.29 11.55 18.04
CA PHE A 129 -9.73 11.80 17.83
C PHE A 129 -10.65 10.74 18.44
N TYR A 130 -10.11 9.69 19.07
CA TYR A 130 -10.91 8.57 19.59
C TYR A 130 -11.91 8.99 20.70
N ALA A 131 -11.65 10.08 21.41
CA ALA A 131 -12.49 10.58 22.49
C ALA A 131 -13.64 11.49 22.01
N GLU A 132 -13.61 11.91 20.74
CA GLU A 132 -14.68 12.70 20.13
C GLU A 132 -15.73 11.77 19.52
N ASP A 133 -16.98 12.23 19.39
CA ASP A 133 -18.12 11.42 18.96
C ASP A 133 -17.82 10.49 17.78
N ALA A 134 -18.14 9.21 17.96
CA ALA A 134 -17.66 8.07 17.19
C ALA A 134 -17.93 8.06 15.65
N GLY A 135 -18.59 9.06 15.12
CA GLY A 135 -18.94 9.15 13.69
C GLY A 135 -18.08 10.13 12.90
N THR A 136 -17.71 11.26 13.48
CA THR A 136 -16.99 12.34 12.79
C THR A 136 -15.48 12.17 12.88
N GLY A 137 -14.96 11.69 14.00
CA GLY A 137 -13.52 11.62 14.26
C GLY A 137 -12.70 10.81 13.24
N PHE A 138 -13.25 9.75 12.64
CA PHE A 138 -12.54 9.02 11.58
C PHE A 138 -12.48 9.80 10.27
N ILE A 139 -13.55 10.50 9.92
CA ILE A 139 -13.59 11.35 8.73
C ILE A 139 -12.67 12.55 8.90
N ASP A 140 -12.63 13.15 10.09
CA ASP A 140 -11.75 14.28 10.41
C ASP A 140 -10.27 13.85 10.36
N ALA A 141 -9.94 12.66 10.86
CA ALA A 141 -8.61 12.06 10.75
C ALA A 141 -8.21 11.79 9.29
N LEU A 142 -9.14 11.28 8.47
CA LEU A 142 -8.92 11.04 7.04
C LEU A 142 -8.72 12.36 6.29
N TYR A 143 -9.59 13.35 6.55
CA TYR A 143 -9.50 14.68 5.99
C TYR A 143 -8.15 15.33 6.31
N PHE A 144 -7.76 15.35 7.60
CA PHE A 144 -6.45 15.84 8.03
C PHE A 144 -5.31 15.17 7.28
N THR A 145 -5.35 13.83 7.19
CA THR A 145 -4.28 13.05 6.54
C THR A 145 -4.19 13.39 5.05
N VAL A 146 -5.32 13.41 4.34
CA VAL A 146 -5.36 13.73 2.91
C VAL A 146 -4.91 15.17 2.67
N ALA A 147 -5.44 16.14 3.42
CA ALA A 147 -5.07 17.56 3.29
C ALA A 147 -3.58 17.78 3.56
N THR A 148 -2.99 17.04 4.51
CA THR A 148 -1.57 17.10 4.86
C THR A 148 -0.69 16.49 3.76
N VAL A 149 -1.04 15.30 3.26
CA VAL A 149 -0.26 14.58 2.25
C VAL A 149 -0.33 15.25 0.87
N THR A 150 -1.48 15.82 0.53
CA THR A 150 -1.64 16.62 -0.72
C THR A 150 -1.06 18.02 -0.63
N THR A 151 -0.45 18.37 0.51
CA THR A 151 0.10 19.71 0.78
C THR A 151 -0.93 20.85 0.73
N THR A 152 -2.23 20.54 0.80
CA THR A 152 -3.30 21.53 0.82
C THR A 152 -3.31 22.29 2.14
N GLY A 153 -3.32 21.57 3.28
CA GLY A 153 -3.13 22.10 4.63
C GLY A 153 -4.00 23.30 4.97
N PHE A 154 -5.34 23.19 4.90
CA PHE A 154 -6.26 24.30 5.21
C PHE A 154 -6.06 24.85 6.64
N GLY A 155 -5.57 24.04 7.59
CA GLY A 155 -5.28 24.44 8.96
C GLY A 155 -6.50 24.51 9.87
N ASP A 156 -7.65 24.06 9.41
CA ASP A 156 -8.91 23.94 10.14
C ASP A 156 -8.89 22.77 11.12
N ILE A 157 -8.25 21.66 10.75
CA ILE A 157 -7.98 20.50 11.62
C ILE A 157 -6.48 20.37 11.83
N THR A 158 -6.03 20.48 13.07
CA THR A 158 -4.62 20.33 13.45
C THR A 158 -4.47 19.40 14.65
N LEU A 159 -3.40 18.62 14.69
CA LEU A 159 -3.14 17.72 15.81
C LEU A 159 -2.58 18.49 17.02
N PRO A 160 -3.14 18.28 18.23
CA PRO A 160 -2.73 19.02 19.42
C PRO A 160 -1.39 18.54 19.98
N GLY A 161 -0.71 19.44 20.67
CA GLY A 161 0.50 19.14 21.42
C GLY A 161 1.76 18.90 20.58
N ILE A 162 2.84 18.53 21.27
CA ILE A 162 4.14 18.26 20.63
C ILE A 162 4.08 16.97 19.82
N SER A 163 3.44 15.92 20.35
CA SER A 163 3.26 14.64 19.65
C SER A 163 2.48 14.81 18.36
N GLY A 164 1.43 15.64 18.36
CA GLY A 164 0.65 15.94 17.16
C GLY A 164 1.49 16.65 16.10
N LYS A 165 2.29 17.65 16.50
CA LYS A 165 3.20 18.35 15.59
C LYS A 165 4.25 17.40 14.97
N LEU A 166 4.85 16.52 15.77
CA LEU A 166 5.81 15.52 15.28
C LEU A 166 5.16 14.54 14.32
N THR A 167 3.96 14.04 14.63
CA THR A 167 3.18 13.19 13.73
C THR A 167 2.91 13.89 12.39
N SER A 168 2.50 15.16 12.43
CA SER A 168 2.26 15.96 11.23
C SER A 168 3.54 16.10 10.38
N ILE A 169 4.68 16.41 10.99
CA ILE A 169 5.97 16.53 10.29
C ILE A 169 6.35 15.22 9.58
N VAL A 170 6.27 14.08 10.29
CA VAL A 170 6.58 12.78 9.70
C VAL A 170 5.62 12.45 8.56
N THR A 171 4.33 12.71 8.75
CA THR A 171 3.30 12.50 7.73
C THR A 171 3.56 13.35 6.48
N MET A 172 3.93 14.61 6.64
CA MET A 172 4.27 15.51 5.53
C MET A 172 5.46 14.99 4.72
N ILE A 173 6.56 14.62 5.39
CA ILE A 173 7.80 14.16 4.73
C ILE A 173 7.58 12.86 3.95
N ILE A 174 6.96 11.87 4.58
CA ILE A 174 6.71 10.58 3.94
C ILE A 174 5.60 10.70 2.90
N GLY A 175 4.52 11.40 3.22
CA GLY A 175 3.35 11.55 2.38
C GLY A 175 3.67 12.23 1.05
N ILE A 176 4.38 13.37 1.07
CA ILE A 176 4.78 14.05 -0.17
C ILE A 176 5.68 13.17 -1.04
N SER A 177 6.58 12.39 -0.42
CA SER A 177 7.46 11.48 -1.15
C SER A 177 6.68 10.37 -1.88
N LEU A 178 5.64 9.83 -1.26
CA LEU A 178 4.77 8.80 -1.87
C LEU A 178 3.85 9.41 -2.93
N PHE A 179 3.31 10.60 -2.69
CA PHE A 179 2.48 11.33 -3.64
C PHE A 179 3.26 11.67 -4.92
N VAL A 180 4.46 12.23 -4.79
CA VAL A 180 5.36 12.51 -5.92
C VAL A 180 5.72 11.23 -6.68
N ARG A 181 5.96 10.11 -5.99
CA ARG A 181 6.18 8.81 -6.65
C ARG A 181 4.99 8.38 -7.50
N LEU A 182 3.77 8.55 -7.01
CA LEU A 182 2.56 8.25 -7.77
C LEU A 182 2.45 9.16 -9.01
N ALA A 183 2.61 10.46 -8.82
CA ALA A 183 2.59 11.43 -9.93
C ALA A 183 3.65 11.09 -11.00
N GLN A 184 4.87 10.77 -10.57
CA GLN A 184 5.94 10.33 -11.49
C GLN A 184 5.60 9.03 -12.23
N ALA A 185 4.95 8.07 -11.56
CA ALA A 185 4.55 6.81 -12.18
C ALA A 185 3.49 7.02 -13.26
N ILE A 186 2.54 7.95 -13.03
CA ILE A 186 1.48 8.30 -13.99
C ILE A 186 2.06 9.01 -15.22
N VAL A 187 2.98 9.98 -14.99
CA VAL A 187 3.53 10.82 -16.07
C VAL A 187 4.66 10.12 -16.83
N ARG A 188 5.25 9.08 -16.25
CA ARG A 188 6.39 8.40 -16.86
C ARG A 188 5.98 7.68 -18.14
N PRO A 189 6.55 8.03 -19.31
CA PRO A 189 6.21 7.36 -20.56
C PRO A 189 6.59 5.87 -20.48
N TYR A 190 5.76 5.04 -21.06
CA TYR A 190 6.03 3.62 -21.22
C TYR A 190 7.26 3.42 -22.11
N LYS A 191 8.11 2.46 -21.74
CA LYS A 191 9.32 2.12 -22.51
C LYS A 191 9.22 0.71 -23.06
N VAL A 192 9.40 0.59 -24.36
CA VAL A 192 9.48 -0.72 -25.04
C VAL A 192 10.80 -1.39 -24.75
N SER A 193 10.76 -2.71 -24.57
CA SER A 193 11.94 -3.53 -24.51
C SER A 193 12.43 -3.85 -25.96
N PHE A 194 13.34 -3.03 -26.45
CA PHE A 194 13.93 -3.17 -27.77
C PHE A 194 15.46 -2.96 -27.63
N PRO A 195 16.25 -4.05 -27.58
CA PRO A 195 17.70 -3.94 -27.41
C PRO A 195 18.35 -3.23 -28.60
N CYS A 196 19.13 -2.19 -28.32
CA CYS A 196 19.91 -1.53 -29.35
C CYS A 196 21.01 -2.48 -29.88
N PRO A 197 21.13 -2.71 -31.18
CA PRO A 197 22.12 -3.63 -31.75
C PRO A 197 23.56 -3.12 -31.55
N GLU A 198 23.79 -1.81 -31.43
CA GLU A 198 25.12 -1.21 -31.30
C GLU A 198 25.61 -1.14 -29.84
N CYS A 199 24.82 -0.59 -28.93
CA CYS A 199 25.23 -0.34 -27.56
C CYS A 199 24.56 -1.23 -26.50
N GLY A 200 23.59 -2.07 -26.91
CA GLY A 200 22.89 -2.99 -26.01
C GLY A 200 21.92 -2.33 -25.02
N LEU A 201 21.58 -1.04 -25.18
CA LEU A 201 20.56 -0.39 -24.33
C LEU A 201 19.23 -1.11 -24.48
N GLN A 202 18.65 -1.60 -23.37
CA GLN A 202 17.52 -2.55 -23.38
C GLN A 202 16.14 -1.90 -23.59
N ARG A 203 15.99 -0.62 -23.21
CA ARG A 203 14.69 0.06 -23.21
C ARG A 203 14.74 1.42 -23.87
N HIS A 204 13.81 1.63 -24.80
CA HIS A 204 13.64 2.87 -25.53
C HIS A 204 12.22 3.42 -25.36
N ASP A 205 12.03 4.68 -25.62
CA ASP A 205 10.70 5.27 -25.68
C ASP A 205 9.95 4.71 -26.89
N VAL A 206 8.62 4.62 -26.85
CA VAL A 206 7.82 3.93 -27.89
C VAL A 206 8.02 4.57 -29.26
N ASP A 207 8.15 5.90 -29.28
CA ASP A 207 8.33 6.75 -30.46
C ASP A 207 9.82 7.03 -30.80
N ALA A 208 10.75 6.32 -30.16
CA ALA A 208 12.17 6.59 -30.36
C ALA A 208 12.66 6.15 -31.74
N VAL A 209 13.00 7.12 -32.59
CA VAL A 209 13.66 6.88 -33.88
C VAL A 209 15.15 6.55 -33.71
N HIS A 210 15.78 7.09 -32.69
CA HIS A 210 17.22 6.90 -32.44
C HIS A 210 17.48 6.42 -31.00
N CYS A 211 18.52 5.59 -30.86
CA CYS A 211 19.00 5.22 -29.53
C CYS A 211 19.57 6.45 -28.81
N LYS A 212 19.01 6.74 -27.62
CA LYS A 212 19.44 7.88 -26.80
C LYS A 212 20.87 7.80 -26.29
N ALA A 213 21.50 6.60 -26.32
CA ALA A 213 22.87 6.39 -25.82
C ALA A 213 23.91 6.49 -26.94
N CYS A 214 23.70 5.92 -28.11
CA CYS A 214 24.66 5.87 -29.19
C CYS A 214 24.20 6.53 -30.51
N GLY A 215 22.95 7.00 -30.59
CA GLY A 215 22.40 7.64 -31.79
C GLY A 215 22.05 6.68 -32.93
N HIS A 216 22.21 5.36 -32.76
CA HIS A 216 21.82 4.37 -33.77
C HIS A 216 20.33 4.43 -34.09
N ILE A 217 19.97 4.32 -35.35
CA ILE A 217 18.56 4.31 -35.82
C ILE A 217 17.88 3.04 -35.34
N LEU A 218 16.75 3.20 -34.66
CA LEU A 218 15.95 2.09 -34.14
C LEU A 218 14.70 1.93 -35.02
N ASN A 219 14.44 0.70 -35.47
CA ASN A 219 13.20 0.36 -36.15
C ASN A 219 12.25 -0.32 -35.18
N ILE A 220 11.77 0.44 -34.19
CA ILE A 220 10.83 -0.05 -33.19
C ILE A 220 9.48 -0.21 -33.90
N PRO A 221 8.82 -1.40 -33.89
CA PRO A 221 7.49 -1.56 -34.43
C PRO A 221 6.52 -0.69 -33.66
N ASP A 222 5.89 0.25 -34.32
CA ASP A 222 4.85 1.11 -33.78
C ASP A 222 3.56 0.84 -34.55
N ASP A 223 2.47 0.57 -33.83
CA ASP A 223 1.15 0.34 -34.40
C ASP A 223 0.47 1.64 -34.87
N GLY A 224 1.12 2.79 -34.70
CA GLY A 224 0.61 4.12 -35.07
C GLY A 224 -0.60 4.56 -34.25
N ALA A 225 -0.84 3.90 -33.11
CA ALA A 225 -1.86 4.28 -32.16
C ALA A 225 -1.29 5.33 -31.19
N VAL A 226 -1.48 6.61 -31.51
CA VAL A 226 -1.23 7.74 -30.59
C VAL A 226 -2.54 8.12 -29.91
#